data_0eee4d3078c8048f1524b44f43e456d1
#
_entry.id   0eee4d3078c8048f1524b44f43e456d1
#
_cell.length_a   1.000
_cell.length_b   1.000
_cell.length_c   1.000
_cell.angle_alpha   90.00
_cell.angle_beta   90.00
_cell.angle_gamma   90.00
#
_symmetry.space_group_name_H-M   'P 1'
#
loop_
_entity.id
_entity.type
_entity.pdbx_description
1 polymer ?
#
loop_
_entity_poly.entity_id
_entity_poly.type
_entity_poly.pdbx_seq_one_letter_code
_entity_poly.pdbx_strand_id
1 'polypeptide(L)'
;THMHTHMHARAHARAHAHAHAHAHQGHGAVDGQRRVAARLDAADGDILFFGADSKRVVSDGLGALRVKLGHDLNLLTHQWAPLWVVDFPMFEDAGDGHVAALHHPFTAPTVDADTLKTKPLDALSRAYDMVLNGTELGGGSIRIHDQAMQQAVFDVLNISAEEQREKFGFLLDALRYGAPPHGGLAFGLDRLVMLMLGATSIRDVIAFPKTQSATCLLTAAPGVVSAEQLSEVGVRIRQDKTETM
;
A
#
# COMPACT_ATOMS: atom_id res chain seq x y z
N THR A 1 8.99 -19.56 5.23
CA THR A 1 7.72 -20.28 5.33
C THR A 1 6.70 -19.50 4.51
N HIS A 2 6.48 -19.93 3.26
CA HIS A 2 5.50 -19.31 2.37
C HIS A 2 4.10 -19.55 2.92
N MET A 3 3.49 -18.52 3.45
CA MET A 3 2.08 -18.51 3.79
C MET A 3 1.29 -18.29 2.49
N HIS A 4 0.97 -19.37 1.78
CA HIS A 4 -0.02 -19.33 0.72
C HIS A 4 -1.38 -19.13 1.36
N THR A 5 -1.92 -17.93 1.24
CA THR A 5 -3.30 -17.66 1.62
C THR A 5 -4.21 -18.34 0.61
N HIS A 6 -4.60 -19.60 0.90
CA HIS A 6 -5.65 -20.28 0.17
C HIS A 6 -6.99 -19.68 0.61
N MET A 7 -7.54 -18.81 -0.20
CA MET A 7 -8.90 -18.36 -0.04
C MET A 7 -9.84 -19.24 -0.86
N HIS A 8 -10.56 -20.11 -0.14
CA HIS A 8 -11.71 -20.81 -0.68
C HIS A 8 -12.93 -19.89 -0.60
N ALA A 9 -13.29 -19.23 -1.70
CA ALA A 9 -14.60 -18.61 -1.83
C ALA A 9 -15.52 -19.61 -2.54
N ARG A 10 -16.28 -20.41 -1.80
CA ARG A 10 -17.38 -21.21 -2.34
C ARG A 10 -18.58 -20.30 -2.57
N ALA A 11 -18.75 -19.81 -3.78
CA ALA A 11 -19.94 -19.09 -4.17
C ALA A 11 -20.89 -20.08 -4.87
N HIS A 12 -21.93 -20.51 -4.20
CA HIS A 12 -23.05 -21.21 -4.83
C HIS A 12 -23.95 -20.17 -5.54
N ALA A 13 -23.54 -19.73 -6.71
CA ALA A 13 -24.39 -18.90 -7.57
C ALA A 13 -24.95 -19.75 -8.70
N ARG A 14 -26.24 -20.06 -8.67
CA ARG A 14 -26.97 -20.53 -9.86
C ARG A 14 -27.18 -19.35 -10.78
N ALA A 15 -26.23 -19.11 -11.68
CA ALA A 15 -26.42 -18.20 -12.79
C ALA A 15 -26.44 -19.00 -14.09
N HIS A 16 -27.58 -19.04 -14.76
CA HIS A 16 -27.67 -19.50 -16.16
C HIS A 16 -27.02 -18.44 -17.05
N ALA A 17 -25.74 -18.61 -17.36
CA ALA A 17 -25.09 -17.84 -18.40
C ALA A 17 -24.67 -18.78 -19.53
N HIS A 18 -25.33 -18.67 -20.68
CA HIS A 18 -24.86 -19.30 -21.91
C HIS A 18 -23.68 -18.51 -22.44
N ALA A 19 -22.47 -18.97 -22.17
CA ALA A 19 -21.26 -18.51 -22.80
C ALA A 19 -20.82 -19.53 -23.85
N HIS A 20 -20.89 -19.18 -25.12
CA HIS A 20 -20.27 -19.96 -26.18
C HIS A 20 -18.76 -19.72 -26.16
N ALA A 21 -18.00 -20.62 -25.55
CA ALA A 21 -16.57 -20.67 -25.65
C ALA A 21 -16.15 -21.64 -26.77
N HIS A 22 -15.56 -21.13 -27.83
CA HIS A 22 -14.85 -21.97 -28.80
C HIS A 22 -13.53 -22.45 -28.19
N ALA A 23 -13.50 -23.70 -27.72
CA ALA A 23 -12.29 -24.31 -27.21
C ALA A 23 -11.49 -24.97 -28.33
N HIS A 24 -10.29 -24.47 -28.61
CA HIS A 24 -9.27 -25.24 -29.28
C HIS A 24 -8.71 -26.27 -28.30
N GLN A 25 -9.07 -27.55 -28.48
CA GLN A 25 -8.62 -28.65 -27.63
C GLN A 25 -7.23 -29.12 -28.03
N GLY A 26 -6.19 -28.66 -27.32
CA GLY A 26 -4.89 -29.33 -27.24
C GLY A 26 -4.81 -30.15 -25.95
N HIS A 27 -4.37 -31.42 -26.00
CA HIS A 27 -4.31 -32.33 -24.84
C HIS A 27 -3.58 -31.75 -23.60
N GLY A 28 -2.64 -30.82 -23.78
CA GLY A 28 -1.94 -30.14 -22.71
C GLY A 28 -2.77 -29.09 -21.95
N ALA A 29 -3.78 -28.50 -22.59
CA ALA A 29 -4.64 -27.47 -21.98
C ALA A 29 -5.63 -28.10 -20.98
N VAL A 30 -6.14 -29.28 -21.26
CA VAL A 30 -7.09 -30.02 -20.39
C VAL A 30 -6.43 -30.48 -19.11
N ASP A 31 -5.16 -30.92 -19.17
CA ASP A 31 -4.40 -31.34 -17.98
C ASP A 31 -4.07 -30.12 -17.08
N GLY A 32 -3.74 -28.98 -17.68
CA GLY A 32 -3.55 -27.74 -16.97
C GLY A 32 -4.81 -27.27 -16.22
N GLN A 33 -5.97 -27.31 -16.86
CA GLN A 33 -7.25 -26.96 -16.24
C GLN A 33 -7.61 -27.88 -15.06
N ARG A 34 -7.44 -29.18 -15.23
CA ARG A 34 -7.67 -30.18 -14.15
C ARG A 34 -6.75 -29.94 -12.95
N ARG A 35 -5.49 -29.62 -13.18
CA ARG A 35 -4.54 -29.31 -12.11
C ARG A 35 -4.92 -28.03 -11.34
N VAL A 36 -5.40 -26.99 -12.03
CA VAL A 36 -5.87 -25.76 -11.40
C VAL A 36 -7.15 -26.03 -10.59
N ALA A 37 -8.12 -26.74 -11.18
CA ALA A 37 -9.35 -27.10 -10.48
C ALA A 37 -9.09 -27.92 -9.21
N ALA A 38 -8.21 -28.93 -9.30
CA ALA A 38 -7.82 -29.75 -8.16
C ALA A 38 -7.10 -28.93 -7.06
N ARG A 39 -6.25 -27.96 -7.46
CA ARG A 39 -5.54 -27.11 -6.50
C ARG A 39 -6.47 -26.13 -5.77
N LEU A 40 -7.57 -25.73 -6.40
CA LEU A 40 -8.56 -24.83 -5.85
C LEU A 40 -9.74 -25.57 -5.21
N ASP A 41 -9.70 -26.91 -5.17
CA ASP A 41 -10.80 -27.76 -4.68
C ASP A 41 -12.15 -27.42 -5.35
N ALA A 42 -12.08 -27.16 -6.66
CA ALA A 42 -13.24 -26.76 -7.44
C ALA A 42 -14.11 -27.97 -7.78
N ALA A 43 -15.41 -27.80 -7.66
CA ALA A 43 -16.43 -28.81 -7.97
C ALA A 43 -17.20 -28.45 -9.26
N ASP A 44 -17.97 -29.40 -9.76
CA ASP A 44 -18.85 -29.16 -10.92
C ASP A 44 -19.87 -28.07 -10.58
N GLY A 45 -19.93 -27.04 -11.45
CA GLY A 45 -20.77 -25.87 -11.27
C GLY A 45 -20.05 -24.66 -10.71
N ASP A 46 -18.79 -24.78 -10.27
CA ASP A 46 -17.97 -23.65 -9.84
C ASP A 46 -17.44 -22.87 -11.04
N ILE A 47 -17.30 -21.55 -10.85
CA ILE A 47 -16.66 -20.65 -11.81
C ILE A 47 -15.28 -20.30 -11.29
N LEU A 48 -14.24 -20.51 -12.09
CA LEU A 48 -12.87 -20.13 -11.81
C LEU A 48 -12.50 -18.87 -12.58
N PHE A 49 -12.08 -17.84 -11.85
CA PHE A 49 -11.52 -16.61 -12.43
C PHE A 49 -10.00 -16.65 -12.34
N PHE A 50 -9.34 -16.29 -13.42
CA PHE A 50 -7.88 -16.17 -13.46
C PHE A 50 -7.46 -14.98 -14.32
N GLY A 51 -6.28 -14.42 -13.99
CA GLY A 51 -5.68 -13.33 -14.73
C GLY A 51 -4.27 -13.72 -15.16
N ALA A 52 -3.82 -13.17 -16.29
CA ALA A 52 -2.47 -13.32 -16.79
C ALA A 52 -1.92 -11.97 -17.24
N ASP A 53 -1.09 -11.38 -16.40
CA ASP A 53 -0.43 -10.08 -16.61
C ASP A 53 0.70 -9.95 -15.58
N SER A 54 1.29 -8.77 -15.44
CA SER A 54 2.20 -8.47 -14.34
C SER A 54 1.56 -8.79 -12.99
N LYS A 55 2.37 -9.16 -12.01
CA LYS A 55 1.90 -9.53 -10.65
C LYS A 55 0.98 -8.45 -10.07
N ARG A 56 1.32 -7.17 -10.28
CA ARG A 56 0.55 -6.03 -9.80
C ARG A 56 -0.86 -6.00 -10.40
N VAL A 57 -0.95 -6.03 -11.74
CA VAL A 57 -2.25 -5.97 -12.45
C VAL A 57 -3.14 -7.14 -12.06
N VAL A 58 -2.59 -8.35 -11.99
CA VAL A 58 -3.35 -9.56 -11.58
C VAL A 58 -3.84 -9.45 -10.14
N SER A 59 -2.97 -9.00 -9.22
CA SER A 59 -3.34 -8.86 -7.80
C SER A 59 -4.43 -7.80 -7.60
N ASP A 60 -4.30 -6.65 -8.25
CA ASP A 60 -5.27 -5.56 -8.17
C ASP A 60 -6.62 -5.97 -8.77
N GLY A 61 -6.60 -6.59 -9.96
CA GLY A 61 -7.81 -7.02 -10.67
C GLY A 61 -8.58 -8.13 -9.93
N LEU A 62 -7.89 -9.18 -9.51
CA LEU A 62 -8.51 -10.27 -8.77
C LEU A 62 -8.92 -9.85 -7.35
N GLY A 63 -8.17 -8.95 -6.72
CA GLY A 63 -8.51 -8.36 -5.43
C GLY A 63 -9.82 -7.56 -5.52
N ALA A 64 -9.95 -6.68 -6.51
CA ALA A 64 -11.17 -5.91 -6.75
C ALA A 64 -12.38 -6.81 -7.05
N LEU A 65 -12.18 -7.84 -7.91
CA LEU A 65 -13.23 -8.82 -8.21
C LEU A 65 -13.68 -9.57 -6.96
N ARG A 66 -12.74 -10.01 -6.11
CA ARG A 66 -13.04 -10.68 -4.84
C ARG A 66 -13.93 -9.84 -3.93
N VAL A 67 -13.58 -8.57 -3.75
CA VAL A 67 -14.36 -7.63 -2.93
C VAL A 67 -15.76 -7.44 -3.51
N LYS A 68 -15.85 -7.22 -4.83
CA LYS A 68 -17.14 -7.07 -5.51
C LYS A 68 -18.05 -8.30 -5.35
N LEU A 69 -17.52 -9.49 -5.59
CA LEU A 69 -18.28 -10.74 -5.40
C LEU A 69 -18.71 -10.96 -3.96
N GLY A 70 -17.86 -10.61 -2.98
CA GLY A 70 -18.19 -10.67 -1.57
C GLY A 70 -19.42 -9.83 -1.23
N HIS A 71 -19.53 -8.64 -1.77
CA HIS A 71 -20.69 -7.75 -1.59
C HIS A 71 -21.90 -8.20 -2.40
N ASP A 72 -21.75 -8.44 -3.71
CA ASP A 72 -22.86 -8.75 -4.61
C ASP A 72 -23.58 -10.07 -4.21
N LEU A 73 -22.83 -11.03 -3.70
CA LEU A 73 -23.35 -12.34 -3.28
C LEU A 73 -23.64 -12.41 -1.77
N ASN A 74 -23.49 -11.30 -1.04
CA ASN A 74 -23.76 -11.18 0.38
C ASN A 74 -22.99 -12.23 1.22
N LEU A 75 -21.69 -12.41 0.92
CA LEU A 75 -20.82 -13.42 1.57
C LEU A 75 -20.13 -12.91 2.84
N LEU A 76 -20.43 -11.69 3.29
CA LEU A 76 -19.86 -11.10 4.49
C LEU A 76 -20.53 -11.71 5.73
N THR A 77 -19.84 -12.62 6.40
CA THR A 77 -20.39 -13.42 7.51
C THR A 77 -20.03 -12.88 8.89
N HIS A 78 -19.05 -11.99 8.98
CA HIS A 78 -18.56 -11.43 10.25
C HIS A 78 -18.75 -9.92 10.30
N GLN A 79 -19.24 -9.44 11.44
CA GLN A 79 -19.36 -7.99 11.68
C GLN A 79 -17.97 -7.32 11.76
N TRP A 80 -17.02 -7.98 12.40
CA TRP A 80 -15.65 -7.51 12.60
C TRP A 80 -14.66 -8.60 12.18
N ALA A 81 -13.81 -8.31 11.21
CA ALA A 81 -12.83 -9.22 10.66
C ALA A 81 -11.45 -8.56 10.59
N PRO A 82 -10.72 -8.45 11.73
CA PRO A 82 -9.37 -7.90 11.74
C PRO A 82 -8.36 -8.90 11.18
N LEU A 83 -7.35 -8.38 10.50
CA LEU A 83 -6.18 -9.14 10.05
C LEU A 83 -4.92 -8.26 10.04
N TRP A 84 -3.76 -8.89 10.06
CA TRP A 84 -2.47 -8.24 9.85
C TRP A 84 -1.99 -8.49 8.43
N VAL A 85 -1.53 -7.42 7.79
CA VAL A 85 -0.74 -7.49 6.56
C VAL A 85 0.71 -7.28 6.94
N VAL A 86 1.58 -8.21 6.52
CA VAL A 86 3.00 -8.22 6.84
C VAL A 86 3.81 -8.58 5.58
N ASP A 87 5.13 -8.55 5.69
CA ASP A 87 6.04 -8.92 4.59
C ASP A 87 5.85 -8.05 3.33
N PHE A 88 5.68 -6.75 3.56
CA PHE A 88 5.65 -5.78 2.46
C PHE A 88 6.99 -5.74 1.73
N PRO A 89 7.02 -5.49 0.42
CA PRO A 89 8.24 -5.11 -0.26
C PRO A 89 8.90 -3.91 0.43
N MET A 90 10.23 -3.93 0.58
CA MET A 90 10.97 -2.81 1.16
C MET A 90 10.98 -1.61 0.22
N PHE A 91 11.13 -1.90 -1.07
CA PHE A 91 11.26 -0.91 -2.12
C PHE A 91 10.32 -1.22 -3.29
N GLU A 92 10.07 -0.20 -4.08
CA GLU A 92 9.37 -0.30 -5.36
C GLU A 92 10.24 0.30 -6.47
N ASP A 93 10.04 -0.19 -7.70
CA ASP A 93 10.64 0.38 -8.89
C ASP A 93 9.91 1.68 -9.23
N ALA A 94 10.59 2.81 -9.07
CA ALA A 94 10.07 4.13 -9.39
C ALA A 94 10.18 4.48 -10.89
N GLY A 95 10.72 3.57 -11.69
CA GLY A 95 11.02 3.78 -13.11
C GLY A 95 12.43 4.33 -13.35
N ASP A 96 12.88 4.25 -14.58
CA ASP A 96 14.20 4.76 -15.03
C ASP A 96 15.40 4.23 -14.21
N GLY A 97 15.27 3.03 -13.61
CA GLY A 97 16.30 2.43 -12.77
C GLY A 97 16.40 3.02 -11.36
N HIS A 98 15.47 3.87 -10.97
CA HIS A 98 15.37 4.40 -9.62
C HIS A 98 14.53 3.49 -8.72
N VAL A 99 14.97 3.41 -7.46
CA VAL A 99 14.30 2.64 -6.41
C VAL A 99 13.77 3.62 -5.37
N ALA A 100 12.51 3.46 -4.97
CA ALA A 100 11.86 4.22 -3.92
C ALA A 100 11.50 3.33 -2.73
N ALA A 101 11.53 3.88 -1.51
CA ALA A 101 11.04 3.16 -0.35
C ALA A 101 9.50 3.08 -0.40
N LEU A 102 8.94 1.88 -0.25
CA LEU A 102 7.49 1.69 -0.27
C LEU A 102 6.80 2.42 0.89
N HIS A 103 7.39 2.40 2.08
CA HIS A 103 6.88 3.10 3.26
C HIS A 103 7.75 4.32 3.58
N HIS A 104 8.88 4.08 4.24
CA HIS A 104 9.86 5.13 4.51
C HIS A 104 11.26 4.53 4.77
N PRO A 105 12.35 5.33 4.65
CA PRO A 105 13.72 4.83 4.68
C PRO A 105 14.21 4.35 6.05
N PHE A 106 13.41 4.47 7.10
CA PHE A 106 13.77 4.04 8.46
C PHE A 106 13.14 2.71 8.86
N THR A 107 12.38 2.08 7.98
CA THR A 107 11.82 0.73 8.19
C THR A 107 12.92 -0.31 8.09
N ALA A 108 12.99 -1.23 9.05
CA ALA A 108 13.98 -2.31 9.01
C ALA A 108 13.64 -3.33 7.90
N PRO A 109 14.62 -3.73 7.09
CA PRO A 109 14.48 -4.86 6.18
C PRO A 109 14.53 -6.20 6.93
N THR A 110 14.14 -7.28 6.24
CA THR A 110 14.26 -8.66 6.74
C THR A 110 15.59 -9.31 6.37
N VAL A 111 16.40 -8.66 5.56
CA VAL A 111 17.70 -9.13 5.04
C VAL A 111 18.84 -8.31 5.60
N ASP A 112 20.06 -8.81 5.48
CA ASP A 112 21.29 -8.07 5.83
C ASP A 112 21.61 -6.98 4.80
N ALA A 113 22.58 -6.11 5.15
CA ALA A 113 22.95 -4.96 4.34
C ALA A 113 23.55 -5.34 2.97
N ASP A 114 24.30 -6.43 2.89
CA ASP A 114 24.92 -6.87 1.63
C ASP A 114 23.89 -7.43 0.66
N THR A 115 22.97 -8.25 1.17
CA THR A 115 21.83 -8.76 0.40
C THR A 115 20.95 -7.60 -0.08
N LEU A 116 20.69 -6.60 0.79
CA LEU A 116 19.89 -5.42 0.45
C LEU A 116 20.48 -4.63 -0.73
N LYS A 117 21.80 -4.42 -0.74
CA LYS A 117 22.49 -3.69 -1.80
C LYS A 117 22.52 -4.45 -3.13
N THR A 118 22.57 -5.78 -3.08
CA THR A 118 22.68 -6.61 -4.29
C THR A 118 21.33 -6.89 -4.94
N LYS A 119 20.26 -7.00 -4.14
CA LYS A 119 18.90 -7.34 -4.60
C LYS A 119 17.85 -6.53 -3.87
N PRO A 120 17.82 -5.20 -4.04
CA PRO A 120 16.93 -4.33 -3.25
C PRO A 120 15.44 -4.63 -3.49
N LEU A 121 15.04 -4.92 -4.73
CA LEU A 121 13.63 -5.17 -5.08
C LEU A 121 13.10 -6.53 -4.57
N ASP A 122 13.98 -7.46 -4.19
CA ASP A 122 13.59 -8.73 -3.57
C ASP A 122 13.46 -8.62 -2.05
N ALA A 123 13.93 -7.52 -1.45
CA ALA A 123 13.94 -7.34 -0.01
C ALA A 123 12.52 -7.06 0.53
N LEU A 124 12.17 -7.74 1.62
CA LEU A 124 10.96 -7.48 2.38
C LEU A 124 11.26 -6.56 3.56
N SER A 125 10.26 -5.79 3.96
CA SER A 125 10.33 -4.90 5.12
C SER A 125 9.68 -5.53 6.35
N ARG A 126 10.03 -5.01 7.53
CA ARG A 126 9.37 -5.32 8.79
C ARG A 126 8.27 -4.30 9.11
N ALA A 127 7.58 -3.84 8.07
CA ALA A 127 6.34 -3.08 8.19
C ALA A 127 5.17 -4.02 8.43
N TYR A 128 4.11 -3.49 9.03
CA TYR A 128 2.87 -4.19 9.31
C TYR A 128 1.70 -3.23 9.36
N ASP A 129 0.58 -3.64 8.77
CA ASP A 129 -0.67 -2.90 8.82
C ASP A 129 -1.78 -3.76 9.43
N MET A 130 -2.56 -3.15 10.30
CA MET A 130 -3.80 -3.72 10.79
C MET A 130 -4.95 -3.30 9.88
N VAL A 131 -5.60 -4.28 9.29
CA VAL A 131 -6.75 -4.09 8.42
C VAL A 131 -8.00 -4.60 9.11
N LEU A 132 -9.07 -3.82 9.13
CA LEU A 132 -10.37 -4.19 9.66
C LEU A 132 -11.43 -4.03 8.58
N ASN A 133 -12.12 -5.11 8.24
CA ASN A 133 -13.18 -5.14 7.23
C ASN A 133 -12.73 -4.55 5.86
N GLY A 134 -11.50 -4.83 5.45
CA GLY A 134 -10.92 -4.34 4.20
C GLY A 134 -10.39 -2.90 4.25
N THR A 135 -10.46 -2.24 5.40
CA THR A 135 -9.92 -0.88 5.62
C THR A 135 -8.68 -0.95 6.50
N GLU A 136 -7.58 -0.35 6.05
CA GLU A 136 -6.40 -0.15 6.90
C GLU A 136 -6.77 0.76 8.07
N LEU A 137 -6.69 0.23 9.27
CA LEU A 137 -7.03 0.91 10.51
C LEU A 137 -5.83 1.59 11.14
N GLY A 138 -4.68 1.00 10.98
CA GLY A 138 -3.43 1.53 11.49
C GLY A 138 -2.25 0.70 11.02
N GLY A 139 -1.07 1.26 11.10
CA GLY A 139 0.14 0.61 10.65
C GLY A 139 1.38 1.07 11.41
N GLY A 140 2.46 0.36 11.19
CA GLY A 140 3.73 0.64 11.81
C GLY A 140 4.86 -0.19 11.24
N SER A 141 6.01 -0.11 11.88
CA SER A 141 7.15 -0.93 11.51
C SER A 141 8.14 -1.10 12.65
N ILE A 142 8.92 -2.17 12.58
CA ILE A 142 10.18 -2.23 13.29
C ILE A 142 11.16 -1.31 12.58
N ARG A 143 11.85 -0.47 13.35
CA ARG A 143 12.76 0.55 12.84
C ARG A 143 14.18 0.02 12.70
N ILE A 144 14.94 0.61 11.80
CA ILE A 144 16.38 0.43 11.75
C ILE A 144 16.97 1.13 13.00
N HIS A 145 17.81 0.41 13.73
CA HIS A 145 18.53 0.93 14.89
C HIS A 145 20.05 0.79 14.74
N ASP A 146 20.50 0.17 13.68
CA ASP A 146 21.91 -0.02 13.32
C ASP A 146 22.31 0.97 12.20
N GLN A 147 23.47 1.64 12.39
CA GLN A 147 23.95 2.65 11.44
C GLN A 147 24.35 2.06 10.09
N ALA A 148 24.98 0.87 10.08
CA ALA A 148 25.44 0.26 8.84
C ALA A 148 24.25 -0.13 7.96
N MET A 149 23.20 -0.66 8.58
CA MET A 149 21.94 -0.95 7.89
C MET A 149 21.27 0.32 7.38
N GLN A 150 21.22 1.40 8.17
CA GLN A 150 20.64 2.67 7.75
C GLN A 150 21.40 3.27 6.55
N GLN A 151 22.72 3.19 6.57
CA GLN A 151 23.55 3.63 5.46
C GLN A 151 23.27 2.80 4.20
N ALA A 152 23.14 1.47 4.34
CA ALA A 152 22.83 0.60 3.21
C ALA A 152 21.48 0.95 2.55
N VAL A 153 20.46 1.30 3.34
CA VAL A 153 19.17 1.76 2.81
C VAL A 153 19.31 3.09 2.08
N PHE A 154 20.05 4.04 2.62
CA PHE A 154 20.29 5.33 1.95
C PHE A 154 21.10 5.18 0.66
N ASP A 155 22.07 4.28 0.63
CA ASP A 155 22.84 3.97 -0.59
C ASP A 155 21.94 3.44 -1.70
N VAL A 156 21.04 2.50 -1.36
CA VAL A 156 20.05 1.95 -2.31
C VAL A 156 19.09 3.02 -2.84
N LEU A 157 18.70 3.97 -1.99
CA LEU A 157 17.82 5.08 -2.36
C LEU A 157 18.54 6.24 -3.06
N ASN A 158 19.86 6.14 -3.25
CA ASN A 158 20.70 7.20 -3.83
C ASN A 158 20.60 8.54 -3.09
N ILE A 159 20.42 8.52 -1.75
CA ILE A 159 20.43 9.72 -0.92
C ILE A 159 21.86 10.08 -0.59
N SER A 160 22.33 11.22 -1.09
CA SER A 160 23.72 11.66 -0.92
C SER A 160 24.07 11.92 0.56
N ALA A 161 25.35 11.85 0.91
CA ALA A 161 25.80 12.11 2.27
C ALA A 161 25.48 13.54 2.76
N GLU A 162 25.42 14.50 1.84
CA GLU A 162 25.02 15.88 2.13
C GLU A 162 23.54 15.94 2.49
N GLU A 163 22.70 15.34 1.67
CA GLU A 163 21.26 15.26 1.88
C GLU A 163 20.90 14.48 3.17
N GLN A 164 21.61 13.37 3.45
CA GLN A 164 21.47 12.63 4.68
C GLN A 164 21.76 13.51 5.91
N ARG A 165 22.82 14.31 5.85
CA ARG A 165 23.20 15.21 6.94
C ARG A 165 22.19 16.34 7.13
N GLU A 166 21.75 16.96 6.04
CA GLU A 166 20.81 18.05 6.06
C GLU A 166 19.43 17.62 6.60
N LYS A 167 18.90 16.51 6.09
CA LYS A 167 17.54 16.08 6.41
C LYS A 167 17.46 15.19 7.67
N PHE A 168 18.47 14.36 7.92
CA PHE A 168 18.42 13.28 8.90
C PHE A 168 19.61 13.27 9.87
N GLY A 169 20.49 14.29 9.83
CA GLY A 169 21.71 14.33 10.63
C GLY A 169 21.46 14.10 12.12
N PHE A 170 20.44 14.72 12.68
CA PHE A 170 20.05 14.55 14.08
C PHE A 170 19.68 13.09 14.43
N LEU A 171 19.00 12.38 13.54
CA LEU A 171 18.64 10.98 13.74
C LEU A 171 19.87 10.07 13.61
N LEU A 172 20.70 10.29 12.59
CA LEU A 172 21.94 9.53 12.40
C LEU A 172 22.89 9.70 13.58
N ASP A 173 23.00 10.91 14.12
CA ASP A 173 23.79 11.16 15.31
C ASP A 173 23.19 10.45 16.54
N ALA A 174 21.87 10.46 16.72
CA ALA A 174 21.21 9.73 17.79
C ALA A 174 21.48 8.21 17.71
N LEU A 175 21.44 7.61 16.52
CA LEU A 175 21.78 6.20 16.33
C LEU A 175 23.23 5.86 16.73
N ARG A 176 24.16 6.82 16.63
CA ARG A 176 25.57 6.64 17.04
C ARG A 176 25.73 6.43 18.54
N TYR A 177 24.83 6.95 19.35
CA TYR A 177 24.84 6.73 20.80
C TYR A 177 24.25 5.38 21.21
N GLY A 178 23.74 4.59 20.26
CA GLY A 178 23.17 3.29 20.47
C GLY A 178 21.66 3.36 20.76
N ALA A 179 20.86 3.08 19.75
CA ALA A 179 19.43 2.92 19.92
C ALA A 179 19.07 1.45 20.17
N PRO A 180 18.16 1.13 21.10
CA PRO A 180 17.66 -0.24 21.23
C PRO A 180 16.79 -0.60 20.02
N PRO A 181 16.57 -1.90 19.76
CA PRO A 181 15.53 -2.32 18.85
C PRO A 181 14.19 -1.68 19.25
N HIS A 182 13.53 -1.04 18.30
CA HIS A 182 12.30 -0.30 18.56
C HIS A 182 11.37 -0.36 17.36
N GLY A 183 10.12 -0.09 17.59
CA GLY A 183 9.06 -0.02 16.60
C GLY A 183 7.87 0.71 17.17
N GLY A 184 6.83 0.84 16.37
CA GLY A 184 5.61 1.53 16.80
C GLY A 184 4.43 1.19 15.91
N LEU A 185 3.25 1.59 16.39
CA LEU A 185 1.99 1.41 15.70
C LEU A 185 1.16 2.66 15.92
N ALA A 186 0.55 3.17 14.86
CA ALA A 186 -0.40 4.28 14.92
C ALA A 186 -1.74 3.85 14.35
N PHE A 187 -2.82 4.15 15.06
CA PHE A 187 -4.19 3.93 14.60
C PHE A 187 -4.81 5.22 14.09
N GLY A 188 -5.53 5.14 12.96
CA GLY A 188 -6.36 6.21 12.46
C GLY A 188 -7.67 6.31 13.26
N LEU A 189 -7.74 7.23 14.23
CA LEU A 189 -8.91 7.38 15.08
C LEU A 189 -10.18 7.66 14.26
N ASP A 190 -10.09 8.52 13.26
CA ASP A 190 -11.24 8.85 12.40
C ASP A 190 -11.72 7.61 11.62
N ARG A 191 -10.80 6.77 11.13
CA ARG A 191 -11.15 5.51 10.46
C ARG A 191 -11.82 4.52 11.43
N LEU A 192 -11.31 4.42 12.66
CA LEU A 192 -11.91 3.59 13.68
C LEU A 192 -13.36 4.02 13.98
N VAL A 193 -13.57 5.31 14.21
CA VAL A 193 -14.90 5.86 14.49
C VAL A 193 -15.84 5.67 13.29
N MET A 194 -15.36 5.89 12.07
CA MET A 194 -16.11 5.63 10.83
C MET A 194 -16.60 4.18 10.77
N LEU A 195 -15.73 3.21 11.02
CA LEU A 195 -16.09 1.79 11.01
C LEU A 195 -17.07 1.43 12.14
N MET A 196 -16.87 1.96 13.36
CA MET A 196 -17.77 1.72 14.49
C MET A 196 -19.19 2.25 14.25
N LEU A 197 -19.33 3.34 13.53
CA LEU A 197 -20.62 3.93 13.16
C LEU A 197 -21.24 3.32 11.90
N GLY A 198 -20.51 2.45 11.18
CA GLY A 198 -20.94 1.93 9.89
C GLY A 198 -21.03 3.01 8.80
N ALA A 199 -20.32 4.14 8.97
CA ALA A 199 -20.26 5.21 7.98
C ALA A 199 -19.38 4.79 6.79
N THR A 200 -19.69 5.27 5.60
CA THR A 200 -18.98 4.96 4.36
C THR A 200 -17.92 5.99 3.99
N SER A 201 -17.90 7.13 4.67
CA SER A 201 -16.96 8.21 4.43
C SER A 201 -16.38 8.74 5.73
N ILE A 202 -15.07 8.93 5.76
CA ILE A 202 -14.36 9.56 6.88
C ILE A 202 -14.83 11.01 7.12
N ARG A 203 -15.43 11.66 6.12
CA ARG A 203 -15.98 13.02 6.23
C ARG A 203 -17.16 13.09 7.18
N ASP A 204 -17.86 11.97 7.39
CA ASP A 204 -19.03 11.91 8.27
C ASP A 204 -18.65 11.97 9.76
N VAL A 205 -17.37 11.71 10.06
CA VAL A 205 -16.84 11.67 11.44
C VAL A 205 -15.81 12.76 11.75
N ILE A 206 -15.46 13.59 10.76
CA ILE A 206 -14.56 14.75 10.93
C ILE A 206 -15.41 16.02 11.07
N ALA A 207 -15.17 16.80 12.13
CA ALA A 207 -15.97 17.99 12.45
C ALA A 207 -15.94 19.04 11.33
N PHE A 208 -14.80 19.24 10.66
CA PHE A 208 -14.64 20.25 9.60
C PHE A 208 -13.89 19.65 8.41
N PRO A 209 -14.55 18.75 7.63
CA PRO A 209 -13.91 18.10 6.51
C PRO A 209 -13.60 19.11 5.40
N LYS A 210 -12.42 18.96 4.78
CA LYS A 210 -12.05 19.73 3.61
C LYS A 210 -12.79 19.23 2.36
N THR A 211 -12.98 20.13 1.39
CA THR A 211 -13.50 19.77 0.07
C THR A 211 -12.50 18.92 -0.72
N GLN A 212 -12.94 18.41 -1.86
CA GLN A 212 -12.06 17.68 -2.78
C GLN A 212 -10.87 18.53 -3.29
N SER A 213 -11.06 19.86 -3.40
CA SER A 213 -10.04 20.85 -3.72
C SER A 213 -9.21 21.31 -2.51
N ALA A 214 -9.28 20.57 -1.39
CA ALA A 214 -8.60 20.89 -0.12
C ALA A 214 -9.03 22.23 0.53
N THR A 215 -10.17 22.80 0.13
CA THR A 215 -10.69 24.04 0.74
C THR A 215 -11.35 23.73 2.08
N CYS A 216 -11.03 24.50 3.11
CA CYS A 216 -11.72 24.48 4.40
C CYS A 216 -12.96 25.36 4.34
N LEU A 217 -14.15 24.76 4.45
CA LEU A 217 -15.41 25.54 4.39
C LEU A 217 -15.61 26.45 5.61
N LEU A 218 -14.98 26.15 6.75
CA LEU A 218 -15.08 26.95 7.95
C LEU A 218 -14.26 28.25 7.85
N THR A 219 -13.02 28.15 7.36
CA THR A 219 -12.06 29.26 7.34
C THR A 219 -11.85 29.86 5.95
N ALA A 220 -12.47 29.28 4.92
CA ALA A 220 -12.22 29.58 3.51
C ALA A 220 -10.73 29.44 3.08
N ALA A 221 -9.92 28.71 3.85
CA ALA A 221 -8.53 28.44 3.50
C ALA A 221 -8.48 27.40 2.36
N PRO A 222 -7.45 27.45 1.47
CA PRO A 222 -6.37 28.44 1.42
C PRO A 222 -6.84 29.81 0.93
N GLY A 223 -6.33 30.88 1.56
CA GLY A 223 -6.61 32.27 1.20
C GLY A 223 -5.40 32.97 0.57
N VAL A 224 -5.59 34.20 0.16
CA VAL A 224 -4.51 35.05 -0.36
C VAL A 224 -3.62 35.50 0.80
N VAL A 225 -2.30 35.40 0.59
CA VAL A 225 -1.28 35.89 1.53
C VAL A 225 -0.87 37.29 1.11
N SER A 226 -0.74 38.24 2.06
CA SER A 226 -0.34 39.60 1.73
C SER A 226 1.11 39.70 1.28
N ALA A 227 1.43 40.75 0.52
CA ALA A 227 2.79 40.97 0.04
C ALA A 227 3.78 41.20 1.19
N GLU A 228 3.32 41.81 2.29
CA GLU A 228 4.12 42.04 3.49
C GLU A 228 4.51 40.71 4.13
N GLN A 229 3.55 39.80 4.33
CA GLN A 229 3.80 38.47 4.90
C GLN A 229 4.75 37.64 4.04
N LEU A 230 4.62 37.71 2.72
CA LEU A 230 5.56 37.05 1.80
C LEU A 230 6.97 37.65 1.91
N SER A 231 7.07 38.98 2.02
CA SER A 231 8.34 39.68 2.15
C SER A 231 9.07 39.34 3.46
N GLU A 232 8.36 39.17 4.57
CA GLU A 232 8.92 38.79 5.88
C GLU A 232 9.65 37.44 5.83
N VAL A 233 9.19 36.51 5.01
CA VAL A 233 9.80 35.18 4.83
C VAL A 233 10.68 35.08 3.58
N GLY A 234 10.93 36.19 2.88
CA GLY A 234 11.78 36.24 1.70
C GLY A 234 11.22 35.52 0.47
N VAL A 235 9.90 35.33 0.40
CA VAL A 235 9.21 34.63 -0.69
C VAL A 235 8.55 35.63 -1.65
N ARG A 236 8.51 35.30 -2.93
CA ARG A 236 7.80 36.08 -3.96
C ARG A 236 6.92 35.14 -4.79
N ILE A 237 5.73 35.66 -5.15
CA ILE A 237 4.89 34.97 -6.14
C ILE A 237 5.58 35.10 -7.50
N ARG A 238 5.79 33.98 -8.17
CA ARG A 238 6.29 33.96 -9.56
C ARG A 238 5.20 34.59 -10.45
N GLN A 239 5.53 35.68 -11.11
CA GLN A 239 4.70 36.18 -12.20
C GLN A 239 5.04 35.40 -13.45
N ASP A 240 4.11 34.62 -13.97
CA ASP A 240 4.25 34.05 -15.30
C ASP A 240 4.29 35.25 -16.28
N LYS A 241 5.33 35.26 -17.16
CA LYS A 241 5.35 36.20 -18.25
C LYS A 241 4.13 35.94 -19.10
N THR A 242 3.10 36.77 -18.98
CA THR A 242 2.03 36.85 -19.96
C THR A 242 2.68 37.01 -21.32
N GLU A 243 2.54 36.03 -22.20
CA GLU A 243 2.86 36.19 -23.61
C GLU A 243 2.06 37.37 -24.09
N THR A 244 2.74 38.48 -24.31
CA THR A 244 2.18 39.63 -25.04
C THR A 244 2.00 39.16 -26.47
N MET A 245 0.76 38.84 -26.85
CA MET A 245 0.33 38.76 -28.25
C MET A 245 0.38 40.14 -28.88
#